data_e7a6ecb7bacd28bce54dff8a19cab817
#
_entry.id   e7a6ecb7bacd28bce54dff8a19cab817
#
_cell.length_a   1.000
_cell.length_b   1.000
_cell.length_c   1.000
_cell.angle_alpha   90.00
_cell.angle_beta   90.00
_cell.angle_gamma   90.00
#
_symmetry.space_group_name_H-M   'P 1'
#
loop_
_entity.id
_entity.type
_entity.pdbx_description
1 polymer ?
#
loop_
_entity_poly.entity_id
_entity_poly.type
_entity_poly.pdbx_seq_one_letter_code
_entity_poly.pdbx_strand_id
1 'polypeptide(L)'
;MNNRSDNRVFIISELHPQHSGSMNDIQTMILQSKLGGADAVKIQLYDTQKIHGNSLREYLEVSKEELKDIKQYADSIGIELFASVFDIERIDWCEALDFKRYKIAGRSVSDKDLSKAIISTGKPVYISLGMVDWTIGFPYDGNNITYFYCVAKYPAFLEDIKMPVFSGKTQLLGYSDHTPGIAACVFAVSKGALFLEKHFSLDKARQYSTEKAHLCSMDYNELAYLRNLANSIAFLKAIDNS
;
A
#
# COMPACT_ATOMS: atom_id res chain seq x y z
N MET A 1 6.35 28.04 17.12
CA MET A 1 5.97 26.65 17.45
C MET A 1 5.91 25.88 16.14
N ASN A 2 6.99 25.19 15.78
CA ASN A 2 7.04 24.41 14.51
C ASN A 2 6.07 23.22 14.64
N ASN A 3 5.14 23.12 13.67
CA ASN A 3 4.21 22.03 13.54
C ASN A 3 4.98 20.69 13.41
N ARG A 4 5.09 19.94 14.52
CA ARG A 4 5.73 18.61 14.57
C ARG A 4 4.97 17.54 13.77
N SER A 5 3.85 17.90 13.11
CA SER A 5 3.01 16.97 12.35
C SER A 5 3.50 16.67 10.92
N ASP A 6 4.36 17.53 10.33
CA ASP A 6 4.64 17.45 8.89
C ASP A 6 5.69 16.41 8.47
N ASN A 7 6.39 15.76 9.41
CA ASN A 7 7.46 14.80 9.10
C ASN A 7 7.11 13.33 9.44
N ARG A 8 5.88 13.04 9.84
CA ARG A 8 5.48 11.68 10.19
C ARG A 8 5.34 10.82 8.93
N VAL A 9 6.05 9.69 8.89
CA VAL A 9 5.94 8.72 7.79
C VAL A 9 4.55 8.08 7.80
N PHE A 10 3.87 8.05 6.65
CA PHE A 10 2.57 7.42 6.48
C PHE A 10 2.76 5.93 6.14
N ILE A 11 2.31 5.03 7.02
CA ILE A 11 2.47 3.57 6.86
C ILE A 11 1.14 2.94 6.46
N ILE A 12 1.19 2.16 5.38
CA ILE A 12 0.06 1.45 4.77
C ILE A 12 0.26 -0.05 4.95
N SER A 13 -0.69 -0.72 5.60
CA SER A 13 -0.77 -2.18 5.63
C SER A 13 -1.58 -2.67 4.42
N GLU A 14 -0.95 -3.41 3.50
CA GLU A 14 -1.61 -4.10 2.40
C GLU A 14 -2.12 -5.45 2.87
N LEU A 15 -3.42 -5.66 2.84
CA LEU A 15 -4.06 -6.86 3.39
C LEU A 15 -4.26 -7.98 2.35
N HIS A 16 -4.11 -7.67 1.06
CA HIS A 16 -4.35 -8.62 -0.03
C HIS A 16 -3.03 -9.21 -0.55
N PRO A 17 -2.96 -10.50 -0.82
CA PRO A 17 -3.98 -11.56 -0.68
C PRO A 17 -3.98 -12.28 0.69
N GLN A 18 -3.31 -11.73 1.72
CA GLN A 18 -3.03 -12.40 2.99
C GLN A 18 -4.26 -12.71 3.84
N HIS A 19 -5.42 -12.15 3.49
CA HIS A 19 -6.70 -12.46 4.15
C HIS A 19 -7.28 -13.83 3.74
N SER A 20 -6.73 -14.49 2.71
CA SER A 20 -7.14 -15.84 2.25
C SER A 20 -8.66 -15.99 2.04
N GLY A 21 -9.36 -14.91 1.65
CA GLY A 21 -10.83 -14.89 1.47
C GLY A 21 -11.64 -14.85 2.76
N SER A 22 -11.00 -14.72 3.92
CA SER A 22 -11.67 -14.72 5.23
C SER A 22 -12.00 -13.30 5.68
N MET A 23 -13.28 -12.97 5.81
CA MET A 23 -13.74 -11.69 6.38
C MET A 23 -13.26 -11.51 7.82
N ASN A 24 -13.20 -12.57 8.60
CA ASN A 24 -12.68 -12.57 9.97
C ASN A 24 -11.20 -12.22 10.01
N ASP A 25 -10.41 -12.77 9.07
CA ASP A 25 -8.98 -12.44 8.96
C ASP A 25 -8.80 -10.99 8.50
N ILE A 26 -9.61 -10.48 7.56
CA ILE A 26 -9.60 -9.06 7.16
C ILE A 26 -9.82 -8.16 8.39
N GLN A 27 -10.87 -8.39 9.17
CA GLN A 27 -11.16 -7.58 10.36
C GLN A 27 -10.05 -7.65 11.39
N THR A 28 -9.50 -8.84 11.63
CA THR A 28 -8.36 -9.05 12.54
C THR A 28 -7.12 -8.30 12.05
N MET A 29 -6.81 -8.36 10.75
CA MET A 29 -5.68 -7.66 10.14
C MET A 29 -5.86 -6.14 10.24
N ILE A 30 -7.07 -5.63 10.02
CA ILE A 30 -7.41 -4.20 10.18
C ILE A 30 -7.15 -3.75 11.62
N LEU A 31 -7.65 -4.50 12.61
CA LEU A 31 -7.45 -4.19 14.02
C LEU A 31 -5.96 -4.22 14.41
N GLN A 32 -5.25 -5.27 14.03
CA GLN A 32 -3.82 -5.38 14.31
C GLN A 32 -3.01 -4.29 13.60
N SER A 33 -3.37 -3.92 12.38
CA SER A 33 -2.74 -2.80 11.66
C SER A 33 -2.94 -1.48 12.41
N LYS A 34 -4.16 -1.21 12.90
CA LYS A 34 -4.45 -0.02 13.73
C LYS A 34 -3.62 -0.01 15.00
N LEU A 35 -3.60 -1.10 15.74
CA LEU A 35 -2.87 -1.22 17.01
C LEU A 35 -1.35 -1.19 16.81
N GLY A 36 -0.85 -1.75 15.70
CA GLY A 36 0.57 -1.69 15.31
C GLY A 36 1.03 -0.33 14.80
N GLY A 37 0.10 0.61 14.59
CA GLY A 37 0.41 2.00 14.24
C GLY A 37 0.42 2.29 12.74
N ALA A 38 -0.23 1.49 11.90
CA ALA A 38 -0.52 1.86 10.52
C ALA A 38 -1.46 3.09 10.48
N ASP A 39 -1.28 3.93 9.47
CA ASP A 39 -2.13 5.08 9.21
C ASP A 39 -3.35 4.71 8.37
N ALA A 40 -3.16 3.73 7.49
CA ALA A 40 -4.21 3.19 6.64
C ALA A 40 -4.01 1.70 6.37
N VAL A 41 -5.10 1.04 6.03
CA VAL A 41 -5.10 -0.31 5.47
C VAL A 41 -5.55 -0.26 4.02
N LYS A 42 -5.02 -1.16 3.20
CA LYS A 42 -5.35 -1.26 1.78
C LYS A 42 -5.79 -2.67 1.42
N ILE A 43 -6.78 -2.77 0.55
CA ILE A 43 -7.22 -4.02 -0.09
C ILE A 43 -7.14 -3.91 -1.60
N GLN A 44 -7.35 -5.01 -2.30
CA GLN A 44 -7.43 -5.04 -3.77
C GLN A 44 -8.83 -5.46 -4.19
N LEU A 45 -9.40 -4.72 -5.13
CA LEU A 45 -10.75 -4.95 -5.66
C LEU A 45 -10.64 -5.27 -7.15
N TYR A 46 -10.91 -6.51 -7.52
CA TYR A 46 -10.80 -7.00 -8.89
C TYR A 46 -11.78 -8.14 -9.17
N ASP A 47 -11.91 -8.46 -10.41
CA ASP A 47 -12.54 -9.65 -10.95
C ASP A 47 -11.42 -10.61 -11.39
N THR A 48 -11.37 -11.78 -10.78
CA THR A 48 -10.29 -12.76 -11.01
C THR A 48 -10.23 -13.19 -12.46
N GLN A 49 -11.37 -13.43 -13.07
CA GLN A 49 -11.42 -13.86 -14.48
C GLN A 49 -10.86 -12.80 -15.41
N LYS A 50 -11.18 -11.50 -15.17
CA LYS A 50 -10.64 -10.39 -15.98
C LYS A 50 -9.14 -10.21 -15.79
N ILE A 51 -8.62 -10.35 -14.56
CA ILE A 51 -7.22 -10.06 -14.24
C ILE A 51 -6.30 -11.26 -14.47
N HIS A 52 -6.76 -12.48 -14.23
CA HIS A 52 -5.94 -13.69 -14.27
C HIS A 52 -6.32 -14.67 -15.38
N GLY A 53 -7.49 -14.49 -16.05
CA GLY A 53 -7.97 -15.40 -17.09
C GLY A 53 -8.36 -16.79 -16.58
N ASN A 54 -8.57 -16.94 -15.25
CA ASN A 54 -8.94 -18.18 -14.61
C ASN A 54 -9.63 -17.87 -13.26
N SER A 55 -10.17 -18.89 -12.58
CA SER A 55 -10.93 -18.76 -11.34
C SER A 55 -10.12 -19.08 -10.06
N LEU A 56 -8.83 -19.34 -10.16
CA LEU A 56 -8.01 -19.83 -9.04
C LEU A 56 -7.95 -18.89 -7.84
N ARG A 57 -8.30 -17.62 -8.02
CA ARG A 57 -8.28 -16.58 -6.99
C ARG A 57 -9.64 -15.96 -6.70
N GLU A 58 -10.74 -16.55 -7.18
CA GLU A 58 -12.09 -16.05 -6.90
C GLU A 58 -12.37 -15.96 -5.39
N TYR A 59 -11.85 -16.87 -4.60
CA TYR A 59 -11.98 -16.84 -3.13
C TYR A 59 -11.32 -15.63 -2.47
N LEU A 60 -10.47 -14.89 -3.18
CA LEU A 60 -9.82 -13.66 -2.71
C LEU A 60 -10.59 -12.39 -3.13
N GLU A 61 -11.61 -12.52 -3.96
CA GLU A 61 -12.43 -11.37 -4.33
C GLU A 61 -13.22 -10.86 -3.14
N VAL A 62 -13.42 -9.56 -3.12
CA VAL A 62 -14.27 -8.89 -2.14
C VAL A 62 -15.48 -8.37 -2.88
N SER A 63 -16.65 -8.85 -2.50
CA SER A 63 -17.93 -8.37 -3.04
C SER A 63 -18.22 -6.94 -2.57
N LYS A 64 -19.21 -6.31 -3.20
CA LYS A 64 -19.64 -4.95 -2.85
C LYS A 64 -20.20 -4.87 -1.43
N GLU A 65 -20.92 -5.90 -1.01
CA GLU A 65 -21.48 -6.03 0.32
C GLU A 65 -20.39 -6.20 1.37
N GLU A 66 -19.44 -7.10 1.13
CA GLU A 66 -18.29 -7.30 2.02
C GLU A 66 -17.43 -6.03 2.12
N LEU A 67 -17.23 -5.31 1.00
CA LEU A 67 -16.50 -4.04 1.01
C LEU A 67 -17.16 -3.02 1.93
N LYS A 68 -18.49 -2.95 1.92
CA LYS A 68 -19.24 -2.09 2.82
C LYS A 68 -19.02 -2.46 4.29
N ASP A 69 -19.07 -3.75 4.62
CA ASP A 69 -18.87 -4.24 5.98
C ASP A 69 -17.42 -3.98 6.46
N ILE A 70 -16.43 -4.21 5.60
CA ILE A 70 -15.02 -3.92 5.87
C ILE A 70 -14.84 -2.42 6.13
N LYS A 71 -15.45 -1.56 5.30
CA LYS A 71 -15.36 -0.10 5.45
C LYS A 71 -16.00 0.37 6.75
N GLN A 72 -17.19 -0.12 7.08
CA GLN A 72 -17.85 0.20 8.34
C GLN A 72 -17.01 -0.21 9.56
N TYR A 73 -16.40 -1.39 9.50
CA TYR A 73 -15.52 -1.85 10.56
C TYR A 73 -14.28 -0.97 10.70
N ALA A 74 -13.58 -0.67 9.61
CA ALA A 74 -12.41 0.21 9.63
C ALA A 74 -12.74 1.60 10.20
N ASP A 75 -13.88 2.18 9.79
CA ASP A 75 -14.35 3.47 10.29
C ASP A 75 -14.66 3.42 11.79
N SER A 76 -15.28 2.34 12.26
CA SER A 76 -15.67 2.17 13.67
C SER A 76 -14.48 2.18 14.62
N ILE A 77 -13.32 1.69 14.16
CA ILE A 77 -12.07 1.69 14.95
C ILE A 77 -11.13 2.84 14.58
N GLY A 78 -11.53 3.71 13.66
CA GLY A 78 -10.81 4.93 13.30
C GLY A 78 -9.50 4.68 12.53
N ILE A 79 -9.52 3.77 11.56
CA ILE A 79 -8.42 3.59 10.58
C ILE A 79 -8.94 3.82 9.16
N GLU A 80 -8.17 4.50 8.33
CA GLU A 80 -8.54 4.69 6.94
C GLU A 80 -8.44 3.39 6.15
N LEU A 81 -9.50 3.04 5.41
CA LEU A 81 -9.48 1.99 4.40
C LEU A 81 -9.49 2.61 3.00
N PHE A 82 -8.60 2.15 2.14
CA PHE A 82 -8.63 2.46 0.71
C PHE A 82 -8.30 1.23 -0.14
N ALA A 83 -8.32 1.37 -1.48
CA ALA A 83 -8.16 0.21 -2.35
C ALA A 83 -7.22 0.46 -3.53
N SER A 84 -6.59 -0.64 -4.00
CA SER A 84 -6.23 -0.77 -5.41
C SER A 84 -7.45 -1.29 -6.16
N VAL A 85 -7.90 -0.57 -7.20
CA VAL A 85 -9.01 -0.97 -8.05
C VAL A 85 -8.49 -1.37 -9.43
N PHE A 86 -9.11 -2.36 -10.04
CA PHE A 86 -8.65 -2.94 -11.29
C PHE A 86 -9.67 -2.82 -12.43
N ASP A 87 -10.78 -2.15 -12.21
CA ASP A 87 -11.75 -1.76 -13.23
C ASP A 87 -12.59 -0.55 -12.77
N ILE A 88 -13.35 0.00 -13.70
CA ILE A 88 -14.18 1.22 -13.49
C ILE A 88 -15.30 0.96 -12.48
N GLU A 89 -15.94 -0.20 -12.52
CA GLU A 89 -17.04 -0.54 -11.62
C GLU A 89 -16.63 -0.44 -10.15
N ARG A 90 -15.39 -0.87 -9.83
CA ARG A 90 -14.86 -0.82 -8.46
C ARG A 90 -14.48 0.59 -8.01
N ILE A 91 -14.25 1.52 -8.94
CA ILE A 91 -14.16 2.95 -8.62
C ILE A 91 -15.51 3.43 -8.08
N ASP A 92 -16.61 3.09 -8.77
CA ASP A 92 -17.97 3.50 -8.35
C ASP A 92 -18.34 2.93 -6.96
N TRP A 93 -17.91 1.69 -6.65
CA TRP A 93 -18.11 1.12 -5.31
C TRP A 93 -17.37 1.92 -4.24
N CYS A 94 -16.13 2.29 -4.50
CA CYS A 94 -15.31 3.08 -3.58
C CYS A 94 -15.85 4.51 -3.42
N GLU A 95 -16.31 5.15 -4.51
CA GLU A 95 -16.92 6.48 -4.45
C GLU A 95 -18.20 6.46 -3.61
N ALA A 96 -19.06 5.45 -3.77
CA ALA A 96 -20.29 5.29 -2.99
C ALA A 96 -20.02 5.10 -1.49
N LEU A 97 -18.83 4.63 -1.10
CA LEU A 97 -18.39 4.43 0.28
C LEU A 97 -17.45 5.54 0.79
N ASP A 98 -17.33 6.65 0.05
CA ASP A 98 -16.52 7.82 0.40
C ASP A 98 -15.03 7.49 0.66
N PHE A 99 -14.43 6.63 -0.15
CA PHE A 99 -12.99 6.37 -0.08
C PHE A 99 -12.21 7.65 -0.33
N LYS A 100 -11.16 7.88 0.46
CA LYS A 100 -10.42 9.15 0.46
C LYS A 100 -9.23 9.17 -0.48
N ARG A 101 -8.78 8.02 -0.96
CA ARG A 101 -7.64 7.85 -1.86
C ARG A 101 -7.69 6.55 -2.62
N TYR A 102 -6.83 6.43 -3.61
CA TYR A 102 -6.71 5.26 -4.47
C TYR A 102 -5.25 4.80 -4.62
N LYS A 103 -5.08 3.54 -5.00
CA LYS A 103 -3.81 2.99 -5.47
C LYS A 103 -3.95 2.45 -6.89
N ILE A 104 -2.98 2.79 -7.74
CA ILE A 104 -2.74 2.12 -9.00
C ILE A 104 -1.58 1.14 -8.78
N ALA A 105 -1.87 -0.16 -8.84
CA ALA A 105 -0.87 -1.21 -8.72
C ALA A 105 0.08 -1.18 -9.94
N GLY A 106 1.33 -1.62 -9.76
CA GLY A 106 2.33 -1.58 -10.83
C GLY A 106 1.86 -2.25 -12.13
N ARG A 107 1.11 -3.36 -12.04
CA ARG A 107 0.56 -4.05 -13.21
C ARG A 107 -0.51 -3.26 -13.97
N SER A 108 -1.20 -2.33 -13.30
CA SER A 108 -2.27 -1.52 -13.89
C SER A 108 -1.79 -0.18 -14.46
N VAL A 109 -0.51 0.17 -14.29
CA VAL A 109 0.04 1.45 -14.75
C VAL A 109 -0.06 1.59 -16.28
N SER A 110 0.03 0.49 -17.04
CA SER A 110 -0.13 0.49 -18.49
C SER A 110 -1.57 0.60 -18.98
N ASP A 111 -2.56 0.34 -18.10
CA ASP A 111 -3.98 0.57 -18.40
C ASP A 111 -4.30 2.06 -18.28
N LYS A 112 -4.21 2.74 -19.40
CA LYS A 112 -4.35 4.20 -19.46
C LYS A 112 -5.76 4.68 -19.13
N ASP A 113 -6.78 3.91 -19.51
CA ASP A 113 -8.18 4.31 -19.32
C ASP A 113 -8.56 4.18 -17.83
N LEU A 114 -8.23 3.06 -17.20
CA LEU A 114 -8.40 2.86 -15.77
C LEU A 114 -7.59 3.90 -14.97
N SER A 115 -6.31 4.08 -15.31
CA SER A 115 -5.44 5.04 -14.59
C SER A 115 -5.97 6.46 -14.68
N LYS A 116 -6.41 6.91 -15.87
CA LYS A 116 -7.02 8.23 -16.03
C LYS A 116 -8.32 8.38 -15.27
N ALA A 117 -9.18 7.36 -15.25
CA ALA A 117 -10.42 7.38 -14.48
C ALA A 117 -10.14 7.57 -12.99
N ILE A 118 -9.17 6.81 -12.43
CA ILE A 118 -8.76 6.94 -11.04
C ILE A 118 -8.21 8.35 -10.75
N ILE A 119 -7.29 8.86 -11.59
CA ILE A 119 -6.68 10.18 -11.40
C ILE A 119 -7.73 11.29 -11.49
N SER A 120 -8.72 11.13 -12.38
CA SER A 120 -9.81 12.11 -12.59
C SER A 120 -10.80 12.21 -11.42
N THR A 121 -10.74 11.29 -10.42
CA THR A 121 -11.51 11.45 -9.18
C THR A 121 -11.07 12.69 -8.38
N GLY A 122 -9.89 13.25 -8.66
CA GLY A 122 -9.28 14.37 -7.94
C GLY A 122 -8.77 14.01 -6.54
N LYS A 123 -9.00 12.79 -6.08
CA LYS A 123 -8.52 12.30 -4.78
C LYS A 123 -7.04 11.94 -4.85
N PRO A 124 -6.30 11.88 -3.72
CA PRO A 124 -4.92 11.39 -3.70
C PRO A 124 -4.78 10.00 -4.33
N VAL A 125 -3.83 9.85 -5.25
CA VAL A 125 -3.56 8.61 -5.98
C VAL A 125 -2.12 8.19 -5.75
N TYR A 126 -1.93 6.99 -5.26
CA TYR A 126 -0.62 6.37 -5.14
C TYR A 126 -0.36 5.45 -6.34
N ILE A 127 0.84 5.52 -6.94
CA ILE A 127 1.20 4.73 -8.12
C ILE A 127 2.51 3.98 -7.86
N SER A 128 2.49 2.65 -7.92
CA SER A 128 3.70 1.82 -7.82
C SER A 128 4.42 1.71 -9.16
N LEU A 129 5.73 1.94 -9.17
CA LEU A 129 6.58 2.00 -10.36
C LEU A 129 7.34 0.69 -10.67
N GLY A 130 7.03 -0.41 -9.97
CA GLY A 130 7.81 -1.65 -10.07
C GLY A 130 7.76 -2.36 -11.42
N MET A 131 6.88 -1.97 -12.33
CA MET A 131 6.71 -2.56 -13.67
C MET A 131 6.88 -1.55 -14.81
N VAL A 132 7.40 -0.35 -14.52
CA VAL A 132 7.68 0.70 -15.50
C VAL A 132 9.09 1.25 -15.31
N ASP A 133 9.73 1.65 -16.40
CA ASP A 133 11.00 2.36 -16.34
C ASP A 133 10.72 3.85 -16.08
N TRP A 134 10.69 4.21 -14.80
CA TRP A 134 10.45 5.58 -14.35
C TRP A 134 11.69 6.48 -14.46
N THR A 135 12.86 5.94 -14.82
CA THR A 135 14.09 6.73 -14.99
C THR A 135 14.02 7.64 -16.22
N ILE A 136 13.15 7.30 -17.18
CA ILE A 136 12.88 8.09 -18.38
C ILE A 136 11.72 9.09 -18.21
N GLY A 137 11.05 9.07 -17.04
CA GLY A 137 9.93 9.95 -16.70
C GLY A 137 8.81 9.21 -16.00
N PHE A 138 7.94 9.97 -15.32
CA PHE A 138 6.76 9.41 -14.68
C PHE A 138 5.64 9.14 -15.69
N PRO A 139 4.83 8.07 -15.51
CA PRO A 139 3.83 7.65 -16.49
C PRO A 139 2.63 8.60 -16.61
N TYR A 140 2.36 9.41 -15.59
CA TYR A 140 1.21 10.33 -15.53
C TYR A 140 1.59 11.63 -14.86
N ASP A 141 0.91 12.72 -15.27
CA ASP A 141 0.98 14.03 -14.63
C ASP A 141 -0.28 14.30 -13.81
N GLY A 142 -0.15 14.92 -12.65
CA GLY A 142 -1.26 15.30 -11.78
C GLY A 142 -0.79 15.72 -10.40
N ASN A 143 -1.39 16.76 -9.84
CA ASN A 143 -1.01 17.28 -8.51
C ASN A 143 -1.47 16.36 -7.36
N ASN A 144 -2.37 15.43 -7.65
CA ASN A 144 -2.89 14.46 -6.70
C ASN A 144 -2.13 13.12 -6.72
N ILE A 145 -1.03 13.00 -7.47
CA ILE A 145 -0.26 11.76 -7.63
C ILE A 145 0.94 11.74 -6.68
N THR A 146 1.15 10.59 -6.04
CA THR A 146 2.38 10.23 -5.32
C THR A 146 2.90 8.91 -5.85
N TYR A 147 4.16 8.89 -6.30
CA TYR A 147 4.80 7.68 -6.81
C TYR A 147 5.52 6.90 -5.71
N PHE A 148 5.46 5.58 -5.84
CA PHE A 148 6.13 4.62 -4.95
C PHE A 148 7.19 3.84 -5.73
N TYR A 149 8.44 3.92 -5.29
CA TYR A 149 9.45 2.96 -5.71
C TYR A 149 9.04 1.56 -5.27
N CYS A 150 9.23 0.58 -6.11
CA CYS A 150 8.83 -0.80 -5.85
C CYS A 150 9.68 -1.76 -6.67
N VAL A 151 9.95 -2.94 -6.12
CA VAL A 151 10.49 -4.08 -6.86
C VAL A 151 9.40 -5.14 -6.99
N ALA A 152 8.96 -5.44 -8.22
CA ALA A 152 7.81 -6.32 -8.49
C ALA A 152 8.20 -7.82 -8.43
N LYS A 153 8.79 -8.25 -7.31
CA LYS A 153 9.09 -9.64 -6.97
C LYS A 153 8.47 -10.00 -5.62
N TYR A 154 8.02 -11.26 -5.42
CA TYR A 154 7.34 -11.75 -4.21
C TYR A 154 7.90 -13.11 -3.75
N PRO A 155 8.90 -13.16 -2.85
CA PRO A 155 9.61 -12.03 -2.24
C PRO A 155 10.61 -11.36 -3.19
N ALA A 156 10.91 -10.09 -2.94
CA ALA A 156 12.14 -9.45 -3.37
C ALA A 156 13.21 -9.68 -2.31
N PHE A 157 14.50 -9.62 -2.71
CA PHE A 157 15.64 -9.72 -1.79
C PHE A 157 16.35 -8.37 -1.68
N LEU A 158 17.19 -8.19 -0.65
CA LEU A 158 17.86 -6.91 -0.43
C LEU A 158 18.79 -6.51 -1.59
N GLU A 159 19.39 -7.47 -2.27
CA GLU A 159 20.20 -7.26 -3.47
C GLU A 159 19.41 -6.77 -4.69
N ASP A 160 18.09 -6.98 -4.72
CA ASP A 160 17.23 -6.45 -5.77
C ASP A 160 16.94 -4.94 -5.59
N ILE A 161 17.21 -4.40 -4.40
CA ILE A 161 16.79 -3.04 -4.01
C ILE A 161 17.82 -2.01 -4.46
N LYS A 162 17.40 -1.13 -5.37
CA LYS A 162 18.15 0.07 -5.77
C LYS A 162 17.45 1.31 -5.23
N MET A 163 17.45 1.47 -3.90
CA MET A 163 16.67 2.50 -3.20
C MET A 163 17.03 3.91 -3.66
N PRO A 164 16.09 4.68 -4.24
CA PRO A 164 16.33 6.07 -4.61
C PRO A 164 16.46 6.95 -3.36
N VAL A 165 16.86 8.20 -3.58
CA VAL A 165 16.71 9.27 -2.58
C VAL A 165 15.34 9.93 -2.78
N PHE A 166 14.55 10.01 -1.72
CA PHE A 166 13.24 10.67 -1.72
C PHE A 166 13.44 12.12 -1.27
N SER A 167 13.66 13.01 -2.24
CA SER A 167 14.12 14.38 -1.94
C SER A 167 13.00 15.40 -1.64
N GLY A 168 11.74 15.00 -1.79
CA GLY A 168 10.60 15.93 -1.75
C GLY A 168 10.50 16.90 -2.93
N LYS A 169 11.49 16.90 -3.84
CA LYS A 169 11.50 17.72 -5.05
C LYS A 169 10.74 17.11 -6.22
N THR A 170 10.34 15.86 -6.09
CA THR A 170 9.58 15.09 -7.08
C THR A 170 8.39 14.44 -6.39
N GLN A 171 7.47 13.90 -7.18
CA GLN A 171 6.34 13.11 -6.68
C GLN A 171 6.72 11.69 -6.22
N LEU A 172 7.99 11.28 -6.34
CA LEU A 172 8.51 10.00 -5.84
C LEU A 172 8.79 10.12 -4.33
N LEU A 173 7.80 9.80 -3.53
CA LEU A 173 7.83 9.98 -2.06
C LEU A 173 7.56 8.71 -1.29
N GLY A 174 7.19 7.62 -1.97
CA GLY A 174 6.79 6.37 -1.34
C GLY A 174 7.68 5.18 -1.70
N TYR A 175 7.67 4.19 -0.83
CA TYR A 175 8.25 2.87 -1.06
C TYR A 175 7.22 1.78 -0.80
N SER A 176 7.00 0.90 -1.77
CA SER A 176 6.19 -0.32 -1.63
C SER A 176 7.13 -1.51 -1.54
N ASP A 177 7.16 -2.14 -0.38
CA ASP A 177 8.17 -3.14 0.01
C ASP A 177 7.65 -4.57 -0.15
N HIS A 178 8.45 -5.41 -0.83
CA HIS A 178 8.22 -6.84 -0.99
C HIS A 178 9.38 -7.69 -0.46
N THR A 179 10.22 -7.14 0.41
CA THR A 179 11.32 -7.90 1.04
C THR A 179 10.85 -8.57 2.33
N PRO A 180 11.42 -9.70 2.75
CA PRO A 180 11.22 -10.24 4.10
C PRO A 180 11.74 -9.26 5.17
N GLY A 181 11.00 -9.17 6.30
CA GLY A 181 11.33 -8.24 7.39
C GLY A 181 11.08 -6.78 7.04
N ILE A 182 11.64 -5.85 7.81
CA ILE A 182 11.38 -4.40 7.71
C ILE A 182 12.61 -3.56 7.35
N ALA A 183 13.76 -4.19 7.12
CA ALA A 183 15.02 -3.47 6.93
C ALA A 183 14.98 -2.50 5.73
N ALA A 184 14.39 -2.92 4.60
CA ALA A 184 14.25 -2.08 3.42
C ALA A 184 13.31 -0.89 3.67
N CYS A 185 12.23 -1.05 4.44
CA CYS A 185 11.36 0.05 4.86
C CYS A 185 12.12 1.08 5.71
N VAL A 186 12.88 0.62 6.71
CA VAL A 186 13.70 1.50 7.57
C VAL A 186 14.73 2.26 6.73
N PHE A 187 15.37 1.57 5.79
CA PHE A 187 16.31 2.20 4.86
C PHE A 187 15.64 3.23 3.95
N ALA A 188 14.43 2.96 3.45
CA ALA A 188 13.67 3.94 2.66
C ALA A 188 13.38 5.22 3.46
N VAL A 189 12.99 5.11 4.74
CA VAL A 189 12.77 6.27 5.62
C VAL A 189 14.06 7.07 5.81
N SER A 190 15.20 6.39 6.00
CA SER A 190 16.51 7.06 6.10
C SER A 190 16.86 7.82 4.81
N LYS A 191 16.41 7.33 3.65
CA LYS A 191 16.54 7.96 2.34
C LYS A 191 15.47 9.03 2.05
N GLY A 192 14.56 9.30 2.98
CA GLY A 192 13.57 10.38 2.88
C GLY A 192 12.18 9.96 2.44
N ALA A 193 11.87 8.66 2.37
CA ALA A 193 10.51 8.22 2.07
C ALA A 193 9.50 8.76 3.11
N LEU A 194 8.41 9.33 2.63
CA LEU A 194 7.30 9.84 3.44
C LEU A 194 6.15 8.84 3.53
N PHE A 195 6.09 7.88 2.61
CA PHE A 195 5.07 6.85 2.53
C PHE A 195 5.72 5.48 2.45
N LEU A 196 5.21 4.55 3.24
CA LEU A 196 5.59 3.14 3.17
C LEU A 196 4.34 2.30 2.94
N GLU A 197 4.43 1.33 2.04
CA GLU A 197 3.41 0.30 1.86
C GLU A 197 4.08 -1.06 2.01
N LYS A 198 3.48 -1.94 2.81
CA LYS A 198 3.96 -3.30 2.98
C LYS A 198 2.80 -4.25 3.22
N HIS A 199 2.88 -5.44 2.62
CA HIS A 199 1.93 -6.52 2.93
C HIS A 199 1.91 -6.81 4.42
N PHE A 200 0.73 -7.12 4.94
CA PHE A 200 0.50 -7.50 6.33
C PHE A 200 -0.06 -8.92 6.37
N SER A 201 0.39 -9.75 7.30
CA SER A 201 -0.08 -11.12 7.44
C SER A 201 -0.24 -11.50 8.90
N LEU A 202 -1.30 -12.25 9.20
CA LEU A 202 -1.48 -12.89 10.51
C LEU A 202 -0.55 -14.08 10.69
N ASP A 203 -0.15 -14.72 9.59
CA ASP A 203 0.71 -15.90 9.60
C ASP A 203 1.54 -15.99 8.31
N LYS A 204 2.84 -15.71 8.42
CA LYS A 204 3.78 -15.78 7.28
C LYS A 204 4.02 -17.20 6.77
N ALA A 205 3.67 -18.22 7.54
CA ALA A 205 3.78 -19.61 7.11
C ALA A 205 2.73 -20.02 6.07
N ARG A 206 1.67 -19.22 5.90
CA ARG A 206 0.62 -19.42 4.88
C ARG A 206 1.05 -19.03 3.46
N GLN A 207 2.23 -19.44 3.04
CA GLN A 207 2.74 -19.16 1.70
C GLN A 207 2.18 -20.16 0.68
N TYR A 208 1.20 -19.75 -0.11
CA TYR A 208 0.59 -20.56 -1.18
C TYR A 208 0.98 -20.06 -2.57
N SER A 209 0.77 -20.86 -3.59
CA SER A 209 1.02 -20.46 -4.99
C SER A 209 0.17 -19.28 -5.44
N THR A 210 -1.03 -19.13 -4.88
CA THR A 210 -1.98 -18.04 -5.13
C THR A 210 -1.77 -16.83 -4.21
N GLU A 211 -1.02 -17.00 -3.11
CA GLU A 211 -0.83 -15.98 -2.07
C GLU A 211 0.66 -15.81 -1.73
N LYS A 212 1.46 -15.41 -2.72
CA LYS A 212 2.93 -15.40 -2.63
C LYS A 212 3.52 -14.35 -1.68
N ALA A 213 2.73 -13.41 -1.22
CA ALA A 213 3.25 -12.26 -0.48
C ALA A 213 3.35 -12.49 1.05
N HIS A 214 3.00 -13.65 1.59
CA HIS A 214 3.09 -13.92 3.04
C HIS A 214 4.53 -13.82 3.58
N LEU A 215 5.51 -14.37 2.87
CA LEU A 215 6.92 -14.31 3.28
C LEU A 215 7.49 -12.89 3.32
N CYS A 216 7.00 -12.01 2.47
CA CYS A 216 7.42 -10.60 2.41
C CYS A 216 6.47 -9.65 3.15
N SER A 217 5.50 -10.19 3.90
CA SER A 217 4.62 -9.41 4.76
C SER A 217 5.30 -9.04 6.07
N MET A 218 4.81 -7.97 6.68
CA MET A 218 5.04 -7.71 8.09
C MET A 218 3.91 -8.31 8.92
N ASP A 219 4.19 -8.67 10.16
CA ASP A 219 3.21 -8.98 11.18
C ASP A 219 2.98 -7.78 12.11
N TYR A 220 2.15 -7.96 13.15
CA TYR A 220 1.85 -6.94 14.14
C TYR A 220 3.11 -6.39 14.83
N ASN A 221 4.03 -7.27 15.25
CA ASN A 221 5.24 -6.85 15.98
C ASN A 221 6.20 -6.09 15.07
N GLU A 222 6.40 -6.55 13.85
CA GLU A 222 7.22 -5.88 12.84
C GLU A 222 6.64 -4.51 12.48
N LEU A 223 5.32 -4.39 12.35
CA LEU A 223 4.67 -3.10 12.10
C LEU A 223 4.87 -2.13 13.26
N ALA A 224 4.65 -2.57 14.49
CA ALA A 224 4.84 -1.74 15.68
C ALA A 224 6.30 -1.28 15.82
N TYR A 225 7.24 -2.17 15.51
CA TYR A 225 8.67 -1.85 15.52
C TYR A 225 9.04 -0.88 14.38
N LEU A 226 8.52 -1.11 13.17
CA LEU A 226 8.69 -0.21 12.03
C LEU A 226 8.16 1.20 12.35
N ARG A 227 6.97 1.30 12.96
CA ARG A 227 6.40 2.59 13.36
C ARG A 227 7.33 3.35 14.32
N ASN A 228 7.87 2.68 15.32
CA ASN A 228 8.78 3.28 16.28
C ASN A 228 10.08 3.78 15.61
N LEU A 229 10.68 2.94 14.75
CA LEU A 229 11.90 3.32 14.01
C LEU A 229 11.63 4.47 13.03
N ALA A 230 10.52 4.43 12.29
CA ALA A 230 10.16 5.48 11.34
C ALA A 230 9.97 6.84 12.04
N ASN A 231 9.29 6.86 13.20
CA ASN A 231 9.13 8.06 14.01
C ASN A 231 10.48 8.59 14.53
N SER A 232 11.35 7.69 15.01
CA SER A 232 12.67 8.05 15.53
C SER A 232 13.57 8.64 14.45
N ILE A 233 13.61 8.02 13.26
CA ILE A 233 14.39 8.53 12.12
C ILE A 233 13.85 9.88 11.65
N ALA A 234 12.54 10.04 11.52
CA ALA A 234 11.91 11.30 11.14
C ALA A 234 12.25 12.43 12.14
N PHE A 235 12.25 12.12 13.44
CA PHE A 235 12.63 13.05 14.48
C PHE A 235 14.10 13.45 14.40
N LEU A 236 15.01 12.48 14.25
CA LEU A 236 16.45 12.74 14.13
C LEU A 236 16.77 13.59 12.91
N LYS A 237 16.14 13.30 11.76
CA LYS A 237 16.30 14.10 10.52
C LYS A 237 15.79 15.53 10.69
N ALA A 238 14.74 15.76 11.48
CA ALA A 238 14.22 17.11 11.76
C ALA A 238 15.21 17.94 12.63
N ILE A 239 15.94 17.29 13.52
CA ILE A 239 16.99 17.95 14.32
C ILE A 239 18.22 18.27 13.46
N ASP A 240 18.65 17.34 12.61
CA ASP A 240 19.83 17.50 11.77
C ASP A 240 19.69 18.60 10.70
N ASN A 241 18.45 18.93 10.32
CA ASN A 241 18.12 20.00 9.37
C ASN A 241 17.76 21.33 10.05
N SER A 242 17.80 21.45 11.39
CA SER A 242 17.51 22.66 12.14
C SER A 242 18.77 23.41 12.56
#